data_50fbb873a3e0b3bddbb40d5cfc08728d
#
_entry.id   50fbb873a3e0b3bddbb40d5cfc08728d
#
_cell.length_a   1.000
_cell.length_b   1.000
_cell.length_c   1.000
_cell.angle_alpha   90.00
_cell.angle_beta   90.00
_cell.angle_gamma   90.00
#
_symmetry.space_group_name_H-M   'P 1'
#
loop_
_entity.id
_entity.type
_entity.pdbx_description
1 polymer ?
#
loop_
_entity_poly.entity_id
_entity_poly.type
_entity_poly.pdbx_seq_one_letter_code
_entity_poly.pdbx_strand_id
1 'polypeptide(L)'
;MENIINFPFSLPFILDGATGTELNKRGMKSTDCTERFILENPQVLQGLQTEYINAGSNAVLAPTFGANLPTLLRHGFEAEQLEDVCRRLFAVTKENGGDIKVGGDMSPTGLMLKPYGDTEPEEIFEIYREQAKILLDCGVDFFFIETMLSAAEARLALMAVRSLSKDIPVFVSLTVNEQGRTMNGDSMGAALVCMLPFGVNAFGCNCSIGPEVVAIALESAAGVAKTFGIPLIAKPNAGMPVTDENGTRFPLSPEDMANAVDRLIGLGVGVFGGCCGTTPDHIKAIAKAAKESKKPIFANTEDLESGIYVSTSRNFARIEENAEYIKISAQSEDDIYDILDEYDPQDVLYFELEEGAGELLVRMDAFIPNPIALKGNEEEIKIVENNLCRKVR
;
A
#
# COMPACT_ATOMS: atom_id res chain seq x y z
N MET A 1 -12.60 -5.36 20.92
CA MET A 1 -13.02 -4.89 19.59
C MET A 1 -13.07 -3.36 19.66
N GLU A 2 -11.91 -2.76 19.68
CA GLU A 2 -11.77 -1.29 19.63
C GLU A 2 -11.07 -0.96 18.33
N ASN A 3 -11.63 0.02 17.63
CA ASN A 3 -11.18 0.59 16.35
C ASN A 3 -11.54 -0.20 15.08
N ILE A 4 -12.85 -0.26 14.77
CA ILE A 4 -13.26 -0.29 13.37
C ILE A 4 -12.79 1.05 12.80
N ILE A 5 -11.73 1.03 12.02
CA ILE A 5 -11.18 2.22 11.38
C ILE A 5 -12.19 2.63 10.30
N ASN A 6 -12.94 3.65 10.59
CA ASN A 6 -14.01 4.12 9.73
C ASN A 6 -13.37 4.75 8.47
N PHE A 7 -13.74 4.29 7.29
CA PHE A 7 -13.36 4.95 6.05
C PHE A 7 -14.06 6.32 5.99
N PRO A 8 -13.32 7.43 5.86
CA PRO A 8 -13.87 8.76 6.12
C PRO A 8 -14.64 9.36 4.94
N PHE A 9 -14.70 8.69 3.80
CA PHE A 9 -15.35 9.18 2.58
C PHE A 9 -16.51 8.28 2.16
N SER A 10 -17.39 8.80 1.29
CA SER A 10 -18.47 7.99 0.73
C SER A 10 -17.95 6.98 -0.27
N LEU A 11 -18.47 5.76 -0.23
CA LEU A 11 -18.18 4.71 -1.20
C LEU A 11 -19.27 4.64 -2.28
N PRO A 12 -18.96 4.32 -3.54
CA PRO A 12 -17.62 4.13 -4.06
C PRO A 12 -16.82 5.43 -4.12
N PHE A 13 -15.53 5.38 -3.76
CA PHE A 13 -14.61 6.50 -3.81
C PHE A 13 -13.70 6.36 -5.03
N ILE A 14 -13.74 7.34 -5.93
CA ILE A 14 -13.04 7.28 -7.22
C ILE A 14 -11.81 8.20 -7.16
N LEU A 15 -10.64 7.62 -7.28
CA LEU A 15 -9.36 8.30 -7.48
C LEU A 15 -9.18 8.66 -8.97
N ASP A 16 -8.12 9.36 -9.28
CA ASP A 16 -7.67 9.63 -10.63
C ASP A 16 -7.07 8.41 -11.36
N GLY A 17 -6.60 8.64 -12.58
CA GLY A 17 -5.92 7.65 -13.41
C GLY A 17 -4.41 7.90 -13.49
N ALA A 18 -3.82 7.41 -14.58
CA ALA A 18 -2.39 7.52 -14.80
C ALA A 18 -1.91 8.96 -14.96
N THR A 19 -0.89 9.34 -14.21
CA THR A 19 -0.18 10.62 -14.43
C THR A 19 0.95 10.45 -15.45
N GLY A 20 1.92 9.58 -15.20
CA GLY A 20 3.12 9.47 -16.02
C GLY A 20 2.85 9.15 -17.50
N THR A 21 2.05 8.11 -17.79
CA THR A 21 1.74 7.73 -19.19
C THR A 21 0.91 8.79 -19.91
N GLU A 22 0.08 9.53 -19.20
CA GLU A 22 -0.70 10.63 -19.79
C GLU A 22 0.15 11.89 -20.04
N LEU A 23 1.11 12.19 -19.13
CA LEU A 23 2.09 13.27 -19.37
C LEU A 23 3.00 12.95 -20.56
N ASN A 24 3.39 11.68 -20.74
CA ASN A 24 4.16 11.28 -21.93
C ASN A 24 3.41 11.57 -23.25
N LYS A 25 2.11 11.34 -23.29
CA LYS A 25 1.28 11.71 -24.46
C LYS A 25 1.16 13.23 -24.66
N ARG A 26 1.45 14.00 -23.61
CA ARG A 26 1.38 15.47 -23.59
C ARG A 26 2.76 16.16 -23.66
N GLY A 27 3.79 15.42 -24.07
CA GLY A 27 5.12 15.96 -24.41
C GLY A 27 6.24 15.67 -23.43
N MET A 28 5.99 15.02 -22.29
CA MET A 28 7.04 14.51 -21.42
C MET A 28 7.73 13.31 -22.08
N LYS A 29 9.05 13.25 -22.05
CA LYS A 29 9.78 12.08 -22.52
C LYS A 29 9.86 11.03 -21.41
N SER A 30 9.96 9.76 -21.79
CA SER A 30 10.10 8.66 -20.82
C SER A 30 11.39 8.71 -19.98
N THR A 31 12.36 9.50 -20.39
CA THR A 31 13.64 9.73 -19.70
C THR A 31 13.61 10.96 -18.77
N ASP A 32 12.56 11.77 -18.83
CA ASP A 32 12.45 12.99 -18.04
C ASP A 32 12.06 12.65 -16.59
N CYS A 33 12.53 13.46 -15.65
CA CYS A 33 12.02 13.43 -14.29
C CYS A 33 10.62 14.04 -14.27
N THR A 34 9.65 13.28 -13.83
CA THR A 34 8.22 13.67 -13.82
C THR A 34 8.01 14.92 -12.98
N GLU A 35 8.61 15.01 -11.81
CA GLU A 35 8.50 16.12 -10.88
C GLU A 35 9.03 17.41 -11.52
N ARG A 36 10.20 17.35 -12.14
CA ARG A 36 10.81 18.49 -12.85
C ARG A 36 9.96 18.94 -14.02
N PHE A 37 9.49 17.99 -14.84
CA PHE A 37 8.61 18.30 -15.98
C PHE A 37 7.34 19.04 -15.52
N ILE A 38 6.71 18.57 -14.44
CA ILE A 38 5.49 19.18 -13.89
C ILE A 38 5.79 20.60 -13.36
N LEU A 39 6.90 20.79 -12.64
CA LEU A 39 7.29 22.11 -12.13
C LEU A 39 7.59 23.12 -13.24
N GLU A 40 8.08 22.65 -14.39
CA GLU A 40 8.33 23.46 -15.58
C GLU A 40 7.08 23.68 -16.44
N ASN A 41 6.10 22.76 -16.37
CA ASN A 41 4.90 22.75 -17.20
C ASN A 41 3.63 22.48 -16.36
N PRO A 42 3.33 23.26 -15.30
CA PRO A 42 2.26 22.95 -14.36
C PRO A 42 0.87 22.85 -15.02
N GLN A 43 0.63 23.63 -16.06
CA GLN A 43 -0.64 23.64 -16.81
C GLN A 43 -0.96 22.31 -17.47
N VAL A 44 0.06 21.47 -17.78
CA VAL A 44 -0.14 20.16 -18.40
C VAL A 44 -0.78 19.20 -17.41
N LEU A 45 -0.28 19.16 -16.17
CA LEU A 45 -0.86 18.37 -15.08
C LEU A 45 -2.24 18.90 -14.70
N GLN A 46 -2.40 20.22 -14.56
CA GLN A 46 -3.67 20.85 -14.22
C GLN A 46 -4.75 20.50 -15.22
N GLY A 47 -4.43 20.53 -16.52
CA GLY A 47 -5.35 20.10 -17.59
C GLY A 47 -5.76 18.63 -17.42
N LEU A 48 -4.80 17.73 -17.20
CA LEU A 48 -5.06 16.30 -16.98
C LEU A 48 -5.93 16.05 -15.73
N GLN A 49 -5.62 16.68 -14.61
CA GLN A 49 -6.42 16.54 -13.38
C GLN A 49 -7.84 17.06 -13.56
N THR A 50 -8.02 18.16 -14.30
CA THR A 50 -9.35 18.66 -14.67
C THR A 50 -10.14 17.61 -15.48
N GLU A 51 -9.48 16.92 -16.43
CA GLU A 51 -10.12 15.84 -17.19
C GLU A 51 -10.55 14.68 -16.27
N TYR A 52 -9.73 14.29 -15.29
CA TYR A 52 -10.09 13.25 -14.31
C TYR A 52 -11.23 13.67 -13.39
N ILE A 53 -11.25 14.91 -12.93
CA ILE A 53 -12.35 15.46 -12.12
C ILE A 53 -13.65 15.42 -12.94
N ASN A 54 -13.62 15.86 -14.20
CA ASN A 54 -14.77 15.80 -15.10
C ASN A 54 -15.20 14.37 -15.45
N ALA A 55 -14.29 13.41 -15.39
CA ALA A 55 -14.56 11.98 -15.55
C ALA A 55 -15.28 11.38 -14.33
N GLY A 56 -15.30 12.07 -13.19
CA GLY A 56 -16.03 11.66 -11.99
C GLY A 56 -15.16 11.24 -10.82
N SER A 57 -13.86 11.59 -10.82
CA SER A 57 -12.99 11.40 -9.66
C SER A 57 -13.49 12.20 -8.45
N ASN A 58 -13.43 11.58 -7.27
CA ASN A 58 -13.71 12.23 -5.99
C ASN A 58 -12.45 12.86 -5.39
N ALA A 59 -11.28 12.39 -5.82
CA ALA A 59 -9.99 12.91 -5.41
C ALA A 59 -8.98 12.81 -6.56
N VAL A 60 -7.96 13.66 -6.51
CA VAL A 60 -6.76 13.57 -7.33
C VAL A 60 -5.52 13.47 -6.43
N LEU A 61 -4.47 12.85 -6.93
CA LEU A 61 -3.22 12.75 -6.21
C LEU A 61 -2.32 13.94 -6.55
N ALA A 62 -1.69 14.54 -5.54
CA ALA A 62 -0.60 15.46 -5.76
C ALA A 62 0.55 14.70 -6.45
N PRO A 63 1.27 15.31 -7.39
CA PRO A 63 2.31 14.62 -8.15
C PRO A 63 3.60 14.45 -7.33
N THR A 64 3.46 13.93 -6.12
CA THR A 64 4.54 13.76 -5.14
C THR A 64 5.04 12.31 -5.04
N PHE A 65 4.60 11.47 -5.97
CA PHE A 65 4.99 10.06 -6.09
C PHE A 65 6.51 9.88 -6.01
N GLY A 66 7.29 10.55 -6.85
CA GLY A 66 8.75 10.50 -6.83
C GLY A 66 9.42 11.57 -5.97
N ALA A 67 8.67 12.35 -5.19
CA ALA A 67 9.20 13.43 -4.37
C ALA A 67 9.68 12.95 -2.99
N ASN A 68 10.35 11.79 -2.93
CA ASN A 68 11.12 11.35 -1.78
C ASN A 68 12.62 11.63 -2.00
N LEU A 69 13.36 11.78 -0.92
CA LEU A 69 14.76 12.22 -0.98
C LEU A 69 15.63 11.33 -1.90
N PRO A 70 15.65 9.98 -1.78
CA PRO A 70 16.48 9.14 -2.65
C PRO A 70 16.14 9.28 -4.13
N THR A 71 14.86 9.43 -4.47
CA THR A 71 14.43 9.58 -5.88
C THR A 71 14.83 10.95 -6.43
N LEU A 72 14.63 12.02 -5.68
CA LEU A 72 15.03 13.36 -6.11
C LEU A 72 16.54 13.48 -6.31
N LEU A 73 17.35 12.91 -5.40
CA LEU A 73 18.82 12.87 -5.55
C LEU A 73 19.25 12.15 -6.83
N ARG A 74 18.61 10.99 -7.17
CA ARG A 74 18.88 10.28 -8.43
C ARG A 74 18.56 11.11 -9.68
N HIS A 75 17.64 12.06 -9.56
CA HIS A 75 17.27 12.98 -10.63
C HIS A 75 18.01 14.33 -10.58
N GLY A 76 19.06 14.44 -9.76
CA GLY A 76 19.95 15.60 -9.70
C GLY A 76 19.34 16.82 -9.00
N PHE A 77 18.43 16.61 -8.05
CA PHE A 77 18.05 17.60 -7.06
C PHE A 77 19.03 17.53 -5.87
N GLU A 78 19.18 18.66 -5.18
CA GLU A 78 19.91 18.69 -3.91
C GLU A 78 18.96 18.37 -2.74
N ALA A 79 19.51 17.86 -1.62
CA ALA A 79 18.71 17.44 -0.48
C ALA A 79 17.86 18.57 0.10
N GLU A 80 18.41 19.78 0.14
CA GLU A 80 17.77 20.99 0.64
C GLU A 80 16.55 21.43 -0.19
N GLN A 81 16.39 20.88 -1.41
CA GLN A 81 15.28 21.20 -2.30
C GLN A 81 14.04 20.36 -2.02
N LEU A 82 14.11 19.30 -1.21
CA LEU A 82 13.00 18.37 -0.96
C LEU A 82 11.73 19.10 -0.54
N GLU A 83 11.83 19.99 0.45
CA GLU A 83 10.68 20.74 0.95
C GLU A 83 10.08 21.66 -0.13
N ASP A 84 10.91 22.44 -0.82
CA ASP A 84 10.45 23.33 -1.91
C ASP A 84 9.77 22.55 -3.02
N VAL A 85 10.37 21.45 -3.46
CA VAL A 85 9.82 20.59 -4.52
C VAL A 85 8.45 20.02 -4.10
N CYS A 86 8.34 19.42 -2.93
CA CYS A 86 7.08 18.86 -2.44
C CYS A 86 5.98 19.92 -2.33
N ARG A 87 6.29 21.09 -1.75
CA ARG A 87 5.32 22.20 -1.60
C ARG A 87 4.85 22.73 -2.94
N ARG A 88 5.75 22.92 -3.90
CA ARG A 88 5.40 23.40 -5.24
C ARG A 88 4.59 22.38 -6.02
N LEU A 89 4.94 21.10 -5.96
CA LEU A 89 4.16 20.01 -6.59
C LEU A 89 2.74 19.94 -6.03
N PHE A 90 2.59 20.03 -4.70
CA PHE A 90 1.28 20.08 -4.07
C PHE A 90 0.48 21.32 -4.52
N ALA A 91 1.13 22.49 -4.58
CA ALA A 91 0.49 23.74 -5.00
C ALA A 91 -0.07 23.66 -6.42
N VAL A 92 0.64 23.01 -7.37
CA VAL A 92 0.16 22.79 -8.75
C VAL A 92 -1.22 22.12 -8.76
N THR A 93 -1.42 21.09 -7.94
CA THR A 93 -2.70 20.39 -7.82
C THR A 93 -3.74 21.25 -7.10
N LYS A 94 -3.36 21.90 -6.01
CA LYS A 94 -4.29 22.70 -5.19
C LYS A 94 -4.82 23.92 -5.92
N GLU A 95 -3.98 24.57 -6.74
CA GLU A 95 -4.37 25.71 -7.58
C GLU A 95 -5.37 25.34 -8.69
N ASN A 96 -5.36 24.08 -9.13
CA ASN A 96 -6.28 23.58 -10.15
C ASN A 96 -7.73 23.48 -9.67
N GLY A 97 -7.94 23.50 -8.36
CA GLY A 97 -9.17 23.84 -7.91
C GLY A 97 -10.22 23.12 -7.27
N GLY A 98 -11.03 23.88 -6.66
CA GLY A 98 -12.31 23.51 -6.14
C GLY A 98 -12.21 22.74 -4.82
N ASP A 99 -13.34 22.15 -4.45
CA ASP A 99 -13.49 21.32 -3.25
C ASP A 99 -13.06 19.86 -3.46
N ILE A 100 -12.27 19.57 -4.53
CA ILE A 100 -11.76 18.22 -4.76
C ILE A 100 -10.79 17.81 -3.65
N LYS A 101 -10.85 16.57 -3.23
CA LYS A 101 -9.90 16.02 -2.28
C LYS A 101 -8.53 15.82 -2.93
N VAL A 102 -7.47 16.18 -2.21
CA VAL A 102 -6.09 16.04 -2.68
C VAL A 102 -5.34 15.07 -1.79
N GLY A 103 -4.93 13.93 -2.38
CA GLY A 103 -4.08 12.96 -1.70
C GLY A 103 -2.60 13.30 -1.81
N GLY A 104 -1.86 13.16 -0.71
CA GLY A 104 -0.40 13.14 -0.73
C GLY A 104 0.07 11.77 -1.22
N ASP A 105 0.75 11.75 -2.37
CA ASP A 105 1.17 10.51 -3.03
C ASP A 105 2.58 10.13 -2.63
N MET A 106 2.78 8.91 -2.16
CA MET A 106 4.05 8.38 -1.67
C MET A 106 4.37 7.04 -2.33
N SER A 107 5.54 6.91 -2.91
CA SER A 107 5.99 5.72 -3.65
C SER A 107 7.15 5.01 -2.97
N PRO A 108 7.56 3.81 -3.46
CA PRO A 108 8.79 3.16 -3.00
C PRO A 108 10.01 4.08 -3.11
N THR A 109 10.89 4.03 -2.13
CA THR A 109 12.16 4.79 -2.11
C THR A 109 13.15 4.31 -3.17
N GLY A 110 12.98 3.06 -3.63
CA GLY A 110 13.92 2.36 -4.49
C GLY A 110 15.19 1.90 -3.76
N LEU A 111 15.19 2.00 -2.43
CA LEU A 111 16.20 1.39 -1.57
C LEU A 111 15.75 -0.03 -1.19
N MET A 112 16.70 -0.90 -0.93
CA MET A 112 16.39 -2.28 -0.54
C MET A 112 16.68 -2.49 0.94
N LEU A 113 15.62 -2.86 1.67
CA LEU A 113 15.68 -3.19 3.09
C LEU A 113 16.52 -4.45 3.34
N LYS A 114 17.22 -4.50 4.46
CA LYS A 114 17.78 -5.73 4.99
C LYS A 114 16.68 -6.79 5.20
N PRO A 115 17.00 -8.08 5.04
CA PRO A 115 18.29 -8.67 4.65
C PRO A 115 18.52 -8.70 3.12
N TYR A 116 17.61 -8.22 2.30
CA TYR A 116 17.70 -8.28 0.82
C TYR A 116 18.59 -7.17 0.23
N GLY A 117 18.84 -6.11 0.97
CA GLY A 117 19.73 -5.00 0.65
C GLY A 117 20.50 -4.53 1.89
N ASP A 118 21.02 -3.31 1.82
CA ASP A 118 21.90 -2.75 2.87
C ASP A 118 21.22 -1.68 3.73
N THR A 119 19.94 -1.32 3.43
CA THR A 119 19.26 -0.20 4.09
C THR A 119 18.57 -0.66 5.36
N GLU A 120 18.78 0.07 6.44
CA GLU A 120 18.11 -0.18 7.73
C GLU A 120 16.65 0.31 7.70
N PRO A 121 15.74 -0.36 8.43
CA PRO A 121 14.34 0.06 8.55
C PRO A 121 14.16 1.51 9.01
N GLU A 122 14.99 1.96 9.96
CA GLU A 122 14.97 3.32 10.50
C GLU A 122 15.25 4.38 9.43
N GLU A 123 16.16 4.09 8.50
CA GLU A 123 16.48 5.01 7.40
C GLU A 123 15.28 5.17 6.47
N ILE A 124 14.63 4.08 6.08
CA ILE A 124 13.41 4.12 5.26
C ILE A 124 12.28 4.87 5.99
N PHE A 125 12.12 4.61 7.28
CA PHE A 125 11.12 5.28 8.10
C PHE A 125 11.34 6.80 8.14
N GLU A 126 12.56 7.28 8.34
CA GLU A 126 12.84 8.72 8.39
C GLU A 126 12.67 9.40 7.02
N ILE A 127 13.01 8.73 5.91
CA ILE A 127 12.74 9.23 4.56
C ILE A 127 11.25 9.49 4.36
N TYR A 128 10.40 8.53 4.69
CA TYR A 128 8.95 8.69 4.58
C TYR A 128 8.41 9.71 5.58
N ARG A 129 8.95 9.77 6.78
CA ARG A 129 8.53 10.71 7.81
C ARG A 129 8.79 12.15 7.39
N GLU A 130 9.94 12.43 6.77
CA GLU A 130 10.26 13.75 6.25
C GLU A 130 9.30 14.17 5.14
N GLN A 131 9.07 13.34 4.12
CA GLN A 131 8.11 13.59 3.06
C GLN A 131 6.69 13.79 3.61
N ALA A 132 6.24 12.90 4.50
CA ALA A 132 4.92 12.96 5.11
C ALA A 132 4.71 14.25 5.91
N LYS A 133 5.73 14.70 6.66
CA LYS A 133 5.66 15.95 7.41
C LYS A 133 5.40 17.14 6.49
N ILE A 134 6.16 17.24 5.39
CA ILE A 134 6.00 18.33 4.42
C ILE A 134 4.58 18.32 3.83
N LEU A 135 4.08 17.15 3.45
CA LEU A 135 2.75 17.01 2.85
C LEU A 135 1.61 17.30 3.85
N LEU A 136 1.78 16.91 5.12
CA LEU A 136 0.86 17.30 6.20
C LEU A 136 0.80 18.82 6.35
N ASP A 137 1.96 19.49 6.37
CA ASP A 137 2.05 20.95 6.46
C ASP A 137 1.44 21.64 5.23
N CYS A 138 1.42 20.97 4.07
CA CYS A 138 0.71 21.45 2.88
C CYS A 138 -0.82 21.30 2.98
N GLY A 139 -1.32 20.46 3.88
CA GLY A 139 -2.75 20.25 4.08
C GLY A 139 -3.38 19.24 3.12
N VAL A 140 -2.74 18.08 2.91
CA VAL A 140 -3.33 16.96 2.19
C VAL A 140 -4.60 16.45 2.91
N ASP A 141 -5.59 15.99 2.15
CA ASP A 141 -6.82 15.42 2.72
C ASP A 141 -6.64 13.96 3.17
N PHE A 142 -5.69 13.24 2.58
CA PHE A 142 -5.30 11.86 2.91
C PHE A 142 -3.92 11.56 2.35
N PHE A 143 -3.30 10.47 2.80
CA PHE A 143 -2.11 9.90 2.16
C PHE A 143 -2.47 8.69 1.31
N PHE A 144 -1.80 8.56 0.17
CA PHE A 144 -1.82 7.35 -0.62
C PHE A 144 -0.39 6.82 -0.79
N ILE A 145 -0.10 5.73 -0.11
CA ILE A 145 1.16 5.00 -0.21
C ILE A 145 0.94 3.93 -1.27
N GLU A 146 1.44 4.16 -2.50
CA GLU A 146 1.08 3.31 -3.64
C GLU A 146 2.28 2.66 -4.33
N THR A 147 1.96 1.61 -5.11
CA THR A 147 2.93 0.85 -5.94
C THR A 147 4.02 0.20 -5.10
N MET A 148 3.74 -0.11 -3.84
CA MET A 148 4.73 -0.66 -2.94
C MET A 148 5.13 -2.07 -3.36
N LEU A 149 6.43 -2.33 -3.42
CA LEU A 149 7.01 -3.60 -3.87
C LEU A 149 7.10 -4.64 -2.78
N SER A 150 7.00 -4.21 -1.52
CA SER A 150 7.01 -5.08 -0.35
C SER A 150 6.08 -4.57 0.74
N ALA A 151 5.52 -5.49 1.52
CA ALA A 151 4.72 -5.15 2.69
C ALA A 151 5.57 -4.48 3.79
N ALA A 152 6.85 -4.81 3.89
CA ALA A 152 7.76 -4.25 4.88
C ALA A 152 7.97 -2.75 4.66
N GLU A 153 8.29 -2.33 3.44
CA GLU A 153 8.46 -0.91 3.11
C GLU A 153 7.14 -0.13 3.24
N ALA A 154 6.03 -0.71 2.75
CA ALA A 154 4.70 -0.11 2.88
C ALA A 154 4.30 0.13 4.35
N ARG A 155 4.62 -0.82 5.24
CA ARG A 155 4.39 -0.70 6.68
C ARG A 155 5.22 0.43 7.29
N LEU A 156 6.49 0.56 6.94
CA LEU A 156 7.34 1.66 7.42
C LEU A 156 6.80 3.03 6.99
N ALA A 157 6.34 3.16 5.74
CA ALA A 157 5.70 4.37 5.26
C ALA A 157 4.41 4.71 6.04
N LEU A 158 3.56 3.70 6.30
CA LEU A 158 2.35 3.85 7.13
C LEU A 158 2.71 4.28 8.56
N MET A 159 3.69 3.63 9.19
CA MET A 159 4.19 3.98 10.53
C MET A 159 4.74 5.41 10.57
N ALA A 160 5.46 5.84 9.54
CA ALA A 160 6.01 7.19 9.42
C ALA A 160 4.88 8.24 9.41
N VAL A 161 3.84 8.05 8.62
CA VAL A 161 2.65 8.93 8.64
C VAL A 161 1.99 8.92 10.01
N ARG A 162 1.80 7.75 10.62
CA ARG A 162 1.14 7.60 11.94
C ARG A 162 1.93 8.17 13.11
N SER A 163 3.25 8.27 12.97
CA SER A 163 4.10 8.96 13.95
C SER A 163 3.84 10.47 14.00
N LEU A 164 3.32 11.05 12.93
CA LEU A 164 3.01 12.46 12.78
C LEU A 164 1.53 12.78 13.00
N SER A 165 0.64 11.91 12.54
CA SER A 165 -0.81 12.10 12.65
C SER A 165 -1.52 10.75 12.84
N LYS A 166 -2.37 10.68 13.88
CA LYS A 166 -3.20 9.51 14.14
C LYS A 166 -4.50 9.50 13.33
N ASP A 167 -4.96 10.69 12.91
CA ASP A 167 -6.32 10.89 12.40
C ASP A 167 -6.39 11.01 10.87
N ILE A 168 -5.29 11.44 10.21
CA ILE A 168 -5.30 11.60 8.76
C ILE A 168 -5.57 10.24 8.08
N PRO A 169 -6.47 10.18 7.09
CA PRO A 169 -6.69 8.93 6.36
C PRO A 169 -5.43 8.49 5.62
N VAL A 170 -5.11 7.19 5.71
CA VAL A 170 -3.98 6.59 4.96
C VAL A 170 -4.48 5.39 4.18
N PHE A 171 -4.26 5.44 2.88
CA PHE A 171 -4.52 4.37 1.93
C PHE A 171 -3.20 3.71 1.56
N VAL A 172 -3.19 2.39 1.46
CA VAL A 172 -1.98 1.64 1.11
C VAL A 172 -2.30 0.68 -0.03
N SER A 173 -1.48 0.68 -1.07
CA SER A 173 -1.57 -0.31 -2.14
C SER A 173 -0.22 -0.89 -2.53
N LEU A 174 -0.23 -2.18 -2.81
CA LEU A 174 0.93 -2.93 -3.24
C LEU A 174 0.81 -3.24 -4.75
N THR A 175 1.94 -3.44 -5.41
CA THR A 175 1.95 -4.02 -6.76
C THR A 175 2.34 -5.49 -6.69
N VAL A 176 1.74 -6.29 -7.54
CA VAL A 176 1.86 -7.75 -7.53
C VAL A 176 2.16 -8.32 -8.91
N ASN A 177 2.69 -9.54 -8.93
CA ASN A 177 2.86 -10.35 -10.13
C ASN A 177 1.56 -11.07 -10.53
N GLU A 178 1.60 -11.89 -11.57
CA GLU A 178 0.45 -12.66 -12.08
C GLU A 178 -0.14 -13.64 -11.04
N GLN A 179 0.63 -14.05 -10.06
CA GLN A 179 0.22 -14.93 -8.96
C GLN A 179 -0.38 -14.17 -7.76
N GLY A 180 -0.55 -12.84 -7.88
CA GLY A 180 -1.08 -11.99 -6.81
C GLY A 180 -0.13 -11.81 -5.62
N ARG A 181 1.19 -11.92 -5.85
CA ARG A 181 2.24 -11.75 -4.84
C ARG A 181 3.09 -10.52 -5.15
N THR A 182 3.57 -9.84 -4.11
CA THR A 182 4.57 -8.78 -4.27
C THR A 182 5.90 -9.33 -4.81
N MET A 183 6.84 -8.47 -5.13
CA MET A 183 8.18 -8.87 -5.56
C MET A 183 8.90 -9.73 -4.49
N ASN A 184 8.65 -9.47 -3.21
CA ASN A 184 9.22 -10.24 -2.09
C ASN A 184 8.39 -11.47 -1.73
N GLY A 185 7.29 -11.75 -2.45
CA GLY A 185 6.42 -12.91 -2.24
C GLY A 185 5.32 -12.69 -1.20
N ASP A 186 5.10 -11.46 -0.73
CA ASP A 186 4.05 -11.14 0.25
C ASP A 186 2.66 -11.44 -0.31
N SER A 187 1.75 -11.96 0.52
CA SER A 187 0.33 -12.07 0.18
C SER A 187 -0.43 -10.82 0.62
N MET A 188 -1.46 -10.44 -0.14
CA MET A 188 -2.26 -9.27 0.18
C MET A 188 -2.99 -9.41 1.53
N GLY A 189 -3.46 -10.62 1.87
CA GLY A 189 -4.11 -10.87 3.16
C GLY A 189 -3.15 -10.70 4.35
N ALA A 190 -1.96 -11.30 4.26
CA ALA A 190 -0.93 -11.17 5.30
C ALA A 190 -0.44 -9.72 5.45
N ALA A 191 -0.22 -9.02 4.34
CA ALA A 191 0.17 -7.62 4.33
C ALA A 191 -0.90 -6.74 5.01
N LEU A 192 -2.19 -6.96 4.72
CA LEU A 192 -3.26 -6.23 5.40
C LEU A 192 -3.27 -6.49 6.90
N VAL A 193 -3.18 -7.76 7.33
CA VAL A 193 -3.11 -8.13 8.77
C VAL A 193 -1.95 -7.42 9.46
N CYS A 194 -0.77 -7.34 8.82
CA CYS A 194 0.41 -6.65 9.34
C CYS A 194 0.21 -5.13 9.52
N MET A 195 -0.67 -4.52 8.73
CA MET A 195 -0.92 -3.06 8.74
C MET A 195 -2.09 -2.65 9.64
N LEU A 196 -2.97 -3.59 10.04
CA LEU A 196 -4.12 -3.30 10.90
C LEU A 196 -3.76 -2.54 12.18
N PRO A 197 -2.68 -2.89 12.92
CA PRO A 197 -2.32 -2.20 14.17
C PRO A 197 -2.00 -0.71 13.98
N PHE A 198 -1.62 -0.32 12.78
CA PHE A 198 -1.23 1.05 12.43
C PHE A 198 -2.37 1.86 11.83
N GLY A 199 -3.56 1.29 11.74
CA GLY A 199 -4.74 2.07 11.35
C GLY A 199 -4.78 2.45 9.88
N VAL A 200 -4.55 1.49 8.96
CA VAL A 200 -4.80 1.67 7.53
C VAL A 200 -6.30 1.87 7.27
N ASN A 201 -6.67 2.89 6.48
CA ASN A 201 -8.08 3.23 6.22
C ASN A 201 -8.64 2.59 4.93
N ALA A 202 -7.79 2.29 3.96
CA ALA A 202 -8.10 1.51 2.78
C ALA A 202 -6.84 0.76 2.35
N PHE A 203 -7.00 -0.45 1.83
CA PHE A 203 -5.87 -1.30 1.46
C PHE A 203 -6.12 -2.00 0.12
N GLY A 204 -5.10 -2.16 -0.71
CA GLY A 204 -5.33 -2.90 -1.95
C GLY A 204 -4.16 -3.01 -2.89
N CYS A 205 -4.49 -2.99 -4.17
CA CYS A 205 -3.55 -3.27 -5.24
C CYS A 205 -3.63 -2.19 -6.33
N ASN A 206 -2.46 -1.73 -6.79
CA ASN A 206 -2.37 -0.86 -7.94
C ASN A 206 -1.26 -1.31 -8.90
N CYS A 207 -1.21 -0.69 -10.08
CA CYS A 207 -0.29 -1.05 -11.14
C CYS A 207 -0.49 -2.51 -11.58
N SER A 208 0.51 -3.37 -11.42
CA SER A 208 0.42 -4.78 -11.80
C SER A 208 0.11 -4.95 -13.29
N ILE A 209 -0.89 -5.75 -13.66
CA ILE A 209 -1.19 -6.00 -15.07
C ILE A 209 -2.53 -5.35 -15.43
N GLY A 210 -3.62 -5.93 -14.98
CA GLY A 210 -4.97 -5.47 -15.28
C GLY A 210 -5.95 -5.86 -14.18
N PRO A 211 -7.23 -5.54 -14.33
CA PRO A 211 -8.22 -5.73 -13.27
C PRO A 211 -8.39 -7.19 -12.84
N GLU A 212 -8.14 -8.15 -13.72
CA GLU A 212 -8.23 -9.58 -13.39
C GLU A 212 -7.16 -10.02 -12.40
N VAL A 213 -5.90 -9.58 -12.61
CA VAL A 213 -4.80 -9.88 -11.69
C VAL A 213 -5.01 -9.19 -10.35
N VAL A 214 -5.50 -7.93 -10.38
CA VAL A 214 -5.88 -7.21 -9.16
C VAL A 214 -6.97 -7.96 -8.39
N ALA A 215 -7.99 -8.51 -9.07
CA ALA A 215 -9.02 -9.31 -8.42
C ALA A 215 -8.45 -10.57 -7.75
N ILE A 216 -7.57 -11.31 -8.46
CA ILE A 216 -6.90 -12.51 -7.90
C ILE A 216 -6.10 -12.15 -6.65
N ALA A 217 -5.33 -11.07 -6.69
CA ALA A 217 -4.55 -10.61 -5.55
C ALA A 217 -5.42 -10.28 -4.34
N LEU A 218 -6.54 -9.59 -4.56
CA LEU A 218 -7.44 -9.14 -3.50
C LEU A 218 -8.26 -10.27 -2.86
N GLU A 219 -8.43 -11.41 -3.52
CA GLU A 219 -9.14 -12.58 -2.95
C GLU A 219 -8.56 -12.96 -1.57
N SER A 220 -7.24 -12.96 -1.42
CA SER A 220 -6.60 -13.30 -0.14
C SER A 220 -6.81 -12.26 0.96
N ALA A 221 -7.11 -11.00 0.61
CA ALA A 221 -7.35 -9.92 1.57
C ALA A 221 -8.84 -9.71 1.88
N ALA A 222 -9.73 -10.21 1.04
CA ALA A 222 -11.16 -9.89 1.10
C ALA A 222 -11.82 -10.26 2.44
N GLY A 223 -11.54 -11.44 2.98
CA GLY A 223 -12.04 -11.88 4.29
C GLY A 223 -11.56 -10.99 5.43
N VAL A 224 -10.26 -10.67 5.44
CA VAL A 224 -9.67 -9.75 6.43
C VAL A 224 -10.31 -8.37 6.32
N ALA A 225 -10.39 -7.82 5.11
CA ALA A 225 -10.96 -6.52 4.84
C ALA A 225 -12.43 -6.41 5.30
N LYS A 226 -13.23 -7.44 5.02
CA LYS A 226 -14.62 -7.52 5.47
C LYS A 226 -14.73 -7.54 6.99
N THR A 227 -13.96 -8.39 7.66
CA THR A 227 -13.98 -8.54 9.12
C THR A 227 -13.62 -7.26 9.85
N PHE A 228 -12.67 -6.49 9.33
CA PHE A 228 -12.22 -5.24 9.95
C PHE A 228 -12.87 -3.98 9.35
N GLY A 229 -13.79 -4.11 8.39
CA GLY A 229 -14.51 -2.98 7.80
C GLY A 229 -13.64 -2.07 6.93
N ILE A 230 -12.58 -2.60 6.33
CA ILE A 230 -11.63 -1.83 5.50
C ILE A 230 -12.00 -1.99 4.03
N PRO A 231 -12.36 -0.91 3.31
CA PRO A 231 -12.61 -1.01 1.88
C PRO A 231 -11.32 -1.36 1.13
N LEU A 232 -11.44 -2.24 0.16
CA LEU A 232 -10.32 -2.57 -0.72
C LEU A 232 -10.15 -1.52 -1.82
N ILE A 233 -8.91 -1.40 -2.31
CA ILE A 233 -8.49 -0.51 -3.39
C ILE A 233 -8.18 -1.32 -4.64
N ALA A 234 -8.71 -0.88 -5.79
CA ALA A 234 -8.31 -1.37 -7.10
C ALA A 234 -7.94 -0.19 -8.01
N LYS A 235 -6.67 -0.08 -8.36
CA LYS A 235 -6.11 0.92 -9.30
C LYS A 235 -5.26 0.21 -10.39
N PRO A 236 -5.86 -0.66 -11.23
CA PRO A 236 -5.13 -1.47 -12.20
C PRO A 236 -4.54 -0.65 -13.35
N ASN A 237 -3.59 -1.23 -14.08
CA ASN A 237 -3.19 -0.77 -15.40
C ASN A 237 -4.31 -1.02 -16.42
N ALA A 238 -4.27 -0.29 -17.54
CA ALA A 238 -5.13 -0.57 -18.68
C ALA A 238 -4.61 -1.81 -19.47
N GLY A 239 -4.48 -2.93 -18.76
CA GLY A 239 -3.94 -4.19 -19.24
C GLY A 239 -2.41 -4.29 -19.17
N MET A 240 -1.86 -5.38 -19.67
CA MET A 240 -0.43 -5.59 -19.76
C MET A 240 0.21 -4.65 -20.79
N PRO A 241 1.32 -3.97 -20.48
CA PRO A 241 1.99 -3.13 -21.46
C PRO A 241 2.52 -3.97 -22.64
N VAL A 242 2.28 -3.47 -23.84
CA VAL A 242 2.82 -4.02 -25.09
C VAL A 242 3.76 -3.00 -25.68
N THR A 243 5.02 -3.37 -25.85
CA THR A 243 6.05 -2.51 -26.44
C THR A 243 6.38 -2.98 -27.85
N ASP A 244 6.30 -2.06 -28.81
CA ASP A 244 6.66 -2.27 -30.21
C ASP A 244 7.48 -1.08 -30.73
N GLU A 245 7.71 -1.00 -32.03
CA GLU A 245 8.46 0.08 -32.69
C GLU A 245 7.81 1.48 -32.51
N ASN A 246 6.52 1.54 -32.15
CA ASN A 246 5.78 2.77 -31.91
C ASN A 246 5.75 3.17 -30.44
N GLY A 247 6.40 2.39 -29.56
CA GLY A 247 6.46 2.65 -28.11
C GLY A 247 5.63 1.68 -27.28
N THR A 248 5.40 2.05 -26.02
CA THR A 248 4.61 1.24 -25.08
C THR A 248 3.15 1.68 -25.10
N ARG A 249 2.24 0.73 -25.28
CA ARG A 249 0.78 0.92 -25.24
C ARG A 249 0.14 -0.05 -24.25
N PHE A 250 -1.02 0.32 -23.75
CA PHE A 250 -1.85 -0.48 -22.86
C PHE A 250 -3.17 -0.81 -23.59
N PRO A 251 -3.44 -2.11 -23.84
CA PRO A 251 -4.48 -2.50 -24.80
C PRO A 251 -5.90 -2.58 -24.24
N LEU A 252 -6.07 -2.55 -22.89
CA LEU A 252 -7.41 -2.71 -22.29
C LEU A 252 -8.26 -1.48 -22.54
N SER A 253 -9.49 -1.69 -23.01
CA SER A 253 -10.42 -0.61 -23.28
C SER A 253 -11.11 -0.10 -21.99
N PRO A 254 -11.67 1.14 -22.00
CA PRO A 254 -12.51 1.63 -20.90
C PRO A 254 -13.71 0.73 -20.59
N GLU A 255 -14.31 0.11 -21.59
CA GLU A 255 -15.44 -0.82 -21.42
C GLU A 255 -15.01 -2.11 -20.74
N ASP A 256 -13.90 -2.71 -21.16
CA ASP A 256 -13.38 -3.92 -20.53
C ASP A 256 -12.96 -3.66 -19.07
N MET A 257 -12.40 -2.49 -18.78
CA MET A 257 -12.10 -2.06 -17.41
C MET A 257 -13.36 -1.98 -16.57
N ALA A 258 -14.43 -1.38 -17.09
CA ALA A 258 -15.72 -1.25 -16.40
C ALA A 258 -16.39 -2.60 -16.14
N ASN A 259 -16.23 -3.59 -17.03
CA ASN A 259 -16.79 -4.93 -16.89
C ASN A 259 -16.24 -5.67 -15.64
N ALA A 260 -15.04 -5.33 -15.16
CA ALA A 260 -14.46 -5.92 -13.96
C ALA A 260 -15.01 -5.35 -12.65
N VAL A 261 -15.67 -4.19 -12.67
CA VAL A 261 -16.07 -3.43 -11.47
C VAL A 261 -16.98 -4.25 -10.55
N ASP A 262 -17.98 -4.93 -11.09
CA ASP A 262 -18.91 -5.73 -10.28
C ASP A 262 -18.23 -6.91 -9.55
N ARG A 263 -17.23 -7.53 -10.18
CA ARG A 263 -16.43 -8.57 -9.51
C ARG A 263 -15.61 -7.97 -8.36
N LEU A 264 -14.96 -6.84 -8.60
CA LEU A 264 -14.15 -6.13 -7.62
C LEU A 264 -14.98 -5.67 -6.42
N ILE A 265 -16.17 -5.09 -6.64
CA ILE A 265 -17.11 -4.72 -5.56
C ILE A 265 -17.45 -5.96 -4.71
N GLY A 266 -17.72 -7.09 -5.35
CA GLY A 266 -18.02 -8.34 -4.65
C GLY A 266 -16.91 -8.86 -3.75
N LEU A 267 -15.65 -8.49 -4.01
CA LEU A 267 -14.49 -8.78 -3.16
C LEU A 267 -14.29 -7.74 -2.05
N GLY A 268 -14.98 -6.61 -2.11
CA GLY A 268 -14.85 -5.56 -1.11
C GLY A 268 -14.20 -4.27 -1.60
N VAL A 269 -13.96 -4.15 -2.91
CA VAL A 269 -13.42 -2.91 -3.46
C VAL A 269 -14.45 -1.80 -3.34
N GLY A 270 -14.07 -0.77 -2.60
CA GLY A 270 -14.82 0.47 -2.44
C GLY A 270 -14.06 1.69 -2.96
N VAL A 271 -12.74 1.57 -3.15
CA VAL A 271 -11.88 2.63 -3.69
C VAL A 271 -11.36 2.21 -5.06
N PHE A 272 -11.67 3.00 -6.07
CA PHE A 272 -11.32 2.73 -7.47
C PHE A 272 -10.44 3.82 -8.03
N GLY A 273 -9.63 3.48 -9.03
CA GLY A 273 -8.84 4.42 -9.82
C GLY A 273 -8.19 3.69 -10.97
N GLY A 274 -7.19 4.31 -11.57
CA GLY A 274 -6.40 3.71 -12.63
C GLY A 274 -4.91 3.97 -12.44
N CYS A 275 -4.08 3.07 -12.95
CA CYS A 275 -2.63 3.22 -13.00
C CYS A 275 -2.19 3.27 -14.47
N CYS A 276 -0.99 2.82 -14.80
CA CYS A 276 -0.38 2.98 -16.12
C CYS A 276 -1.34 2.66 -17.29
N GLY A 277 -1.35 3.55 -18.28
CA GLY A 277 -2.17 3.44 -19.51
C GLY A 277 -3.62 3.85 -19.36
N THR A 278 -4.14 4.05 -18.14
CA THR A 278 -5.51 4.53 -17.98
C THR A 278 -5.64 6.00 -18.34
N THR A 279 -6.78 6.36 -18.91
CA THR A 279 -7.13 7.70 -19.41
C THR A 279 -8.36 8.23 -18.68
N PRO A 280 -8.73 9.49 -18.84
CA PRO A 280 -10.00 10.02 -18.34
C PRO A 280 -11.22 9.19 -18.75
N ASP A 281 -11.23 8.59 -19.95
CA ASP A 281 -12.33 7.71 -20.37
C ASP A 281 -12.41 6.41 -19.56
N HIS A 282 -11.27 5.84 -19.15
CA HIS A 282 -11.26 4.69 -18.22
C HIS A 282 -11.86 5.07 -16.87
N ILE A 283 -11.44 6.20 -16.31
CA ILE A 283 -11.98 6.67 -15.02
C ILE A 283 -13.47 6.95 -15.12
N LYS A 284 -13.93 7.55 -16.22
CA LYS A 284 -15.36 7.78 -16.47
C LYS A 284 -16.14 6.47 -16.52
N ALA A 285 -15.61 5.46 -17.20
CA ALA A 285 -16.26 4.15 -17.31
C ALA A 285 -16.32 3.42 -15.95
N ILE A 286 -15.21 3.43 -15.18
CA ILE A 286 -15.16 2.89 -13.81
C ILE A 286 -16.15 3.62 -12.90
N ALA A 287 -16.12 4.96 -12.88
CA ALA A 287 -16.98 5.78 -12.02
C ALA A 287 -18.48 5.52 -12.31
N LYS A 288 -18.83 5.40 -13.59
CA LYS A 288 -20.19 5.05 -14.01
C LYS A 288 -20.56 3.66 -13.51
N ALA A 289 -19.76 2.64 -13.82
CA ALA A 289 -20.04 1.26 -13.44
C ALA A 289 -20.14 1.08 -11.92
N ALA A 290 -19.25 1.71 -11.16
CA ALA A 290 -19.27 1.65 -9.69
C ALA A 290 -20.51 2.31 -9.07
N LYS A 291 -20.99 3.43 -9.64
CA LYS A 291 -22.22 4.11 -9.18
C LYS A 291 -23.50 3.38 -9.57
N GLU A 292 -23.51 2.70 -10.72
CA GLU A 292 -24.66 1.95 -11.23
C GLU A 292 -24.76 0.53 -10.66
N SER A 293 -23.66 0.00 -10.08
CA SER A 293 -23.64 -1.32 -9.47
C SER A 293 -24.65 -1.41 -8.32
N LYS A 294 -25.43 -2.50 -8.34
CA LYS A 294 -26.35 -2.86 -7.25
C LYS A 294 -25.75 -3.90 -6.32
N LYS A 295 -24.53 -4.33 -6.59
CA LYS A 295 -23.85 -5.36 -5.83
C LYS A 295 -23.36 -4.78 -4.50
N PRO A 296 -23.72 -5.38 -3.36
CA PRO A 296 -23.17 -4.91 -2.09
C PRO A 296 -21.66 -5.21 -2.04
N ILE A 297 -20.93 -4.31 -1.39
CA ILE A 297 -19.50 -4.51 -1.11
C ILE A 297 -19.37 -5.79 -0.27
N PHE A 298 -18.39 -6.64 -0.59
CA PHE A 298 -18.17 -7.97 0.00
C PHE A 298 -19.25 -9.04 -0.28
N ALA A 299 -20.08 -8.89 -1.31
CA ALA A 299 -21.13 -9.87 -1.64
C ALA A 299 -20.61 -11.31 -1.88
N ASN A 300 -19.37 -11.45 -2.31
CA ASN A 300 -18.73 -12.73 -2.62
C ASN A 300 -17.67 -13.12 -1.61
N THR A 301 -17.67 -12.52 -0.41
CA THR A 301 -16.64 -12.72 0.59
C THR A 301 -17.23 -13.33 1.84
N GLU A 302 -16.61 -14.38 2.34
CA GLU A 302 -16.96 -14.99 3.63
C GLU A 302 -16.35 -14.21 4.79
N ASP A 303 -17.00 -14.23 5.95
CA ASP A 303 -16.46 -13.67 7.17
C ASP A 303 -15.35 -14.57 7.70
N LEU A 304 -14.28 -13.98 8.21
CA LEU A 304 -13.34 -14.70 9.04
C LEU A 304 -13.96 -14.96 10.42
N GLU A 305 -13.54 -16.03 11.07
CA GLU A 305 -13.88 -16.26 12.47
C GLU A 305 -13.40 -15.08 13.33
N SER A 306 -14.21 -14.71 14.34
CA SER A 306 -13.80 -13.66 15.27
C SER A 306 -12.56 -14.07 16.06
N GLY A 307 -11.62 -13.15 16.26
CA GLY A 307 -10.41 -13.43 17.02
C GLY A 307 -9.27 -12.47 16.74
N ILE A 308 -8.12 -12.74 17.33
CA ILE A 308 -6.88 -12.04 17.06
C ILE A 308 -6.13 -12.81 15.99
N TYR A 309 -5.58 -12.09 15.02
CA TYR A 309 -4.80 -12.66 13.93
C TYR A 309 -3.36 -12.20 14.01
N VAL A 310 -2.46 -13.12 13.72
CA VAL A 310 -1.02 -12.88 13.56
C VAL A 310 -0.60 -13.19 12.13
N SER A 311 0.52 -12.64 11.67
CA SER A 311 0.93 -12.81 10.27
C SER A 311 2.44 -12.95 10.11
N THR A 312 2.82 -13.58 9.01
CA THR A 312 4.12 -13.43 8.35
C THR A 312 3.94 -12.51 7.13
N SER A 313 4.94 -12.41 6.27
CA SER A 313 4.79 -11.78 4.96
C SER A 313 3.88 -12.58 4.00
N ARG A 314 3.77 -13.91 4.19
CA ARG A 314 3.09 -14.83 3.26
C ARG A 314 1.77 -15.35 3.74
N ASN A 315 1.62 -15.55 5.05
CA ASN A 315 0.47 -16.20 5.69
C ASN A 315 -0.01 -15.39 6.88
N PHE A 316 -1.26 -15.61 7.26
CA PHE A 316 -1.82 -15.16 8.53
C PHE A 316 -2.66 -16.26 9.14
N ALA A 317 -2.79 -16.26 10.47
CA ALA A 317 -3.56 -17.24 11.20
C ALA A 317 -4.21 -16.62 12.43
N ARG A 318 -5.29 -17.24 12.92
CA ARG A 318 -5.96 -16.85 14.16
C ARG A 318 -5.22 -17.45 15.35
N ILE A 319 -5.06 -16.69 16.42
CA ILE A 319 -4.51 -17.16 17.69
C ILE A 319 -5.55 -18.05 18.39
N GLU A 320 -5.12 -19.19 18.94
CA GLU A 320 -5.92 -20.03 19.81
C GLU A 320 -6.02 -19.42 21.22
N GLU A 321 -7.23 -19.39 21.79
CA GLU A 321 -7.46 -18.73 23.10
C GLU A 321 -6.73 -19.41 24.28
N ASN A 322 -6.46 -20.71 24.18
CA ASN A 322 -5.85 -21.49 25.24
C ASN A 322 -4.49 -22.10 24.85
N ALA A 323 -3.78 -21.46 23.91
CA ALA A 323 -2.49 -21.93 23.46
C ALA A 323 -1.44 -21.93 24.60
N GLU A 324 -0.62 -22.95 24.65
CA GLU A 324 0.53 -23.01 25.51
C GLU A 324 1.69 -22.23 24.88
N TYR A 325 2.34 -21.37 25.66
CA TYR A 325 3.43 -20.53 25.21
C TYR A 325 4.77 -21.11 25.66
N ILE A 326 5.72 -21.21 24.74
CA ILE A 326 7.07 -21.65 24.98
C ILE A 326 7.90 -20.43 25.40
N LYS A 327 8.60 -20.52 26.53
CA LYS A 327 9.49 -19.47 27.01
C LYS A 327 10.77 -19.45 26.21
N ILE A 328 11.13 -18.28 25.69
CA ILE A 328 12.37 -18.05 24.95
C ILE A 328 13.12 -16.83 25.49
N SER A 329 14.45 -16.89 25.44
CA SER A 329 15.38 -15.84 25.86
C SER A 329 16.47 -15.63 24.80
N ALA A 330 17.45 -14.79 25.08
CA ALA A 330 18.60 -14.57 24.20
C ALA A 330 19.39 -15.84 23.84
N GLN A 331 19.31 -16.88 24.65
CA GLN A 331 20.03 -18.15 24.47
C GLN A 331 19.22 -19.24 23.78
N SER A 332 17.97 -18.99 23.43
CA SER A 332 17.05 -20.01 22.91
C SER A 332 17.16 -20.26 21.40
N GLU A 333 18.29 -19.91 20.76
CA GLU A 333 18.45 -20.06 19.30
C GLU A 333 18.33 -21.55 18.87
N ASP A 334 19.03 -22.45 19.56
CA ASP A 334 18.97 -23.88 19.27
C ASP A 334 17.56 -24.45 19.56
N ASP A 335 16.92 -24.01 20.65
CA ASP A 335 15.55 -24.42 21.00
C ASP A 335 14.54 -24.04 19.91
N ILE A 336 14.72 -22.85 19.28
CA ILE A 336 13.87 -22.41 18.19
C ILE A 336 14.04 -23.29 16.95
N TYR A 337 15.26 -23.69 16.59
CA TYR A 337 15.48 -24.63 15.49
C TYR A 337 14.79 -25.98 15.75
N ASP A 338 14.91 -26.53 16.97
CA ASP A 338 14.24 -27.77 17.34
C ASP A 338 12.71 -27.64 17.23
N ILE A 339 12.14 -26.49 17.65
CA ILE A 339 10.71 -26.19 17.51
C ILE A 339 10.29 -26.15 16.02
N LEU A 340 11.09 -25.49 15.17
CA LEU A 340 10.77 -25.37 13.75
C LEU A 340 10.74 -26.72 13.02
N ASP A 341 11.49 -27.71 13.50
CA ASP A 341 11.49 -29.06 12.96
C ASP A 341 10.22 -29.86 13.34
N GLU A 342 9.50 -29.43 14.38
CA GLU A 342 8.30 -30.12 14.88
C GLU A 342 6.98 -29.55 14.30
N TYR A 343 6.97 -28.33 13.75
CA TYR A 343 5.76 -27.61 13.33
C TYR A 343 5.70 -27.39 11.81
N ASP A 344 4.50 -27.50 11.24
CA ASP A 344 4.27 -27.12 9.85
C ASP A 344 4.37 -25.57 9.68
N PRO A 345 4.87 -25.07 8.54
CA PRO A 345 5.03 -23.62 8.30
C PRO A 345 3.74 -22.79 8.39
N GLN A 346 2.56 -23.44 8.45
CA GLN A 346 1.27 -22.76 8.60
C GLN A 346 0.81 -22.65 10.05
N ASP A 347 1.42 -23.41 10.96
CA ASP A 347 1.07 -23.41 12.38
C ASP A 347 1.51 -22.11 13.04
N VAL A 348 0.76 -21.66 14.05
CA VAL A 348 1.15 -20.53 14.87
C VAL A 348 2.11 -21.00 15.96
N LEU A 349 3.29 -20.39 16.02
CA LEU A 349 4.21 -20.59 17.13
C LEU A 349 3.91 -19.59 18.25
N TYR A 350 3.79 -20.07 19.47
CA TYR A 350 3.42 -19.27 20.63
C TYR A 350 4.64 -19.09 21.54
N PHE A 351 5.18 -17.85 21.63
CA PHE A 351 6.35 -17.56 22.44
C PHE A 351 6.05 -16.59 23.58
N GLU A 352 6.55 -16.90 24.78
CA GLU A 352 6.62 -15.99 25.92
C GLU A 352 8.03 -15.42 26.02
N LEU A 353 8.19 -14.11 25.77
CA LEU A 353 9.49 -13.47 25.65
C LEU A 353 10.07 -13.12 27.01
N GLU A 354 11.29 -13.58 27.25
CA GLU A 354 12.20 -13.17 28.33
C GLU A 354 13.25 -12.18 27.75
N GLU A 355 14.18 -11.74 28.56
CA GLU A 355 15.23 -10.76 28.21
C GLU A 355 16.06 -11.22 27.01
N GLY A 356 16.23 -10.36 26.00
CA GLY A 356 17.00 -10.58 24.77
C GLY A 356 16.33 -11.45 23.72
N ALA A 357 15.11 -11.95 23.97
CA ALA A 357 14.37 -12.79 23.03
C ALA A 357 13.89 -11.99 21.79
N GLY A 358 13.59 -10.71 21.96
CA GLY A 358 13.16 -9.86 20.85
C GLY A 358 14.23 -9.70 19.78
N GLU A 359 15.47 -9.41 20.18
CA GLU A 359 16.61 -9.32 19.27
C GLU A 359 16.93 -10.68 18.62
N LEU A 360 16.79 -11.78 19.37
CA LEU A 360 16.94 -13.12 18.83
C LEU A 360 15.94 -13.37 17.70
N LEU A 361 14.65 -13.12 17.93
CA LEU A 361 13.62 -13.31 16.91
C LEU A 361 13.86 -12.43 15.67
N VAL A 362 14.33 -11.20 15.84
CA VAL A 362 14.69 -10.32 14.72
C VAL A 362 15.80 -10.92 13.87
N ARG A 363 16.86 -11.47 14.52
CA ARG A 363 17.94 -12.16 13.78
C ARG A 363 17.48 -13.43 13.08
N MET A 364 16.56 -14.16 13.68
CA MET A 364 16.07 -15.45 13.17
C MET A 364 14.91 -15.32 12.19
N ASP A 365 14.38 -14.13 11.92
CA ASP A 365 13.16 -13.93 11.13
C ASP A 365 13.16 -14.66 9.79
N ALA A 366 14.29 -14.66 9.10
CA ALA A 366 14.43 -15.33 7.79
C ALA A 366 14.26 -16.87 7.87
N PHE A 367 14.48 -17.45 9.04
CA PHE A 367 14.38 -18.89 9.29
C PHE A 367 13.03 -19.32 9.86
N ILE A 368 12.20 -18.38 10.33
CA ILE A 368 10.90 -18.65 10.94
C ILE A 368 9.79 -18.39 9.91
N PRO A 369 9.34 -19.40 9.14
CA PRO A 369 8.27 -19.23 8.16
C PRO A 369 6.88 -19.10 8.80
N ASN A 370 6.76 -19.48 10.08
CA ASN A 370 5.51 -19.58 10.83
C ASN A 370 4.98 -18.20 11.26
N PRO A 371 3.66 -17.98 11.32
CA PRO A 371 3.09 -16.91 12.14
C PRO A 371 3.48 -17.12 13.62
N ILE A 372 3.84 -16.04 14.31
CA ILE A 372 4.20 -16.10 15.72
C ILE A 372 3.23 -15.28 16.56
N ALA A 373 2.83 -15.82 17.71
CA ALA A 373 2.05 -15.11 18.71
C ALA A 373 2.93 -14.87 19.96
N LEU A 374 3.01 -13.61 20.40
CA LEU A 374 3.92 -13.19 21.46
C LEU A 374 3.18 -12.71 22.70
N LYS A 375 3.72 -13.04 23.87
CA LYS A 375 3.41 -12.42 25.17
C LYS A 375 4.68 -12.29 26.02
N GLY A 376 4.59 -11.69 27.19
CA GLY A 376 5.69 -11.58 28.16
C GLY A 376 6.28 -10.18 28.24
N ASN A 377 7.59 -10.05 28.10
CA ASN A 377 8.27 -8.77 28.24
C ASN A 377 7.85 -7.77 27.13
N GLU A 378 7.20 -6.66 27.51
CA GLU A 378 6.68 -5.66 26.59
C GLU A 378 7.75 -4.92 25.79
N GLU A 379 8.96 -4.77 26.33
CA GLU A 379 10.09 -4.14 25.63
C GLU A 379 10.59 -5.06 24.52
N GLU A 380 10.70 -6.35 24.79
CA GLU A 380 11.11 -7.37 23.82
C GLU A 380 10.07 -7.52 22.68
N ILE A 381 8.77 -7.50 23.02
CA ILE A 381 7.70 -7.54 22.02
C ILE A 381 7.78 -6.31 21.10
N LYS A 382 8.03 -5.11 21.63
CA LYS A 382 8.19 -3.90 20.82
C LYS A 382 9.39 -3.97 19.87
N ILE A 383 10.49 -4.60 20.29
CA ILE A 383 11.63 -4.84 19.37
C ILE A 383 11.16 -5.64 18.16
N VAL A 384 10.40 -6.71 18.37
CA VAL A 384 9.86 -7.53 17.27
C VAL A 384 8.88 -6.72 16.41
N GLU A 385 7.91 -6.04 17.02
CA GLU A 385 6.89 -5.25 16.33
C GLU A 385 7.48 -4.10 15.49
N ASN A 386 8.57 -3.51 15.93
CA ASN A 386 9.21 -2.41 15.21
C ASN A 386 10.08 -2.88 14.05
N ASN A 387 10.72 -4.04 14.18
CA ASN A 387 11.72 -4.51 13.23
C ASN A 387 11.20 -5.55 12.25
N LEU A 388 10.16 -6.33 12.59
CA LEU A 388 9.62 -7.36 11.71
C LEU A 388 8.33 -6.92 11.02
N CYS A 389 8.20 -7.29 9.74
CA CYS A 389 6.95 -7.13 9.01
C CYS A 389 5.96 -8.25 9.36
N ARG A 390 5.61 -8.34 10.66
CA ARG A 390 4.70 -9.34 11.21
C ARG A 390 3.72 -8.68 12.17
N LYS A 391 2.48 -9.16 12.18
CA LYS A 391 1.58 -8.92 13.31
C LYS A 391 1.76 -10.08 14.29
N VAL A 392 2.11 -9.79 15.53
CA VAL A 392 2.51 -10.78 16.54
C VAL A 392 1.59 -10.84 17.75
N ARG A 393 0.54 -9.96 17.79
CA ARG A 393 -0.51 -9.96 18.83
C ARG A 393 -1.76 -9.18 18.44
#